data_de9ec72cf5caabbb82d1720e7f2422c0
#
_entry.id   de9ec72cf5caabbb82d1720e7f2422c0
#
_cell.length_a   1.000
_cell.length_b   1.000
_cell.length_c   1.000
_cell.angle_alpha   90.00
_cell.angle_beta   90.00
_cell.angle_gamma   90.00
#
_symmetry.space_group_name_H-M   'P 1'
#
loop_
_entity.id
_entity.type
_entity.pdbx_description
1 polymer ?
#
loop_
_entity_poly.entity_id
_entity_poly.type
_entity_poly.pdbx_seq_one_letter_code
_entity_poly.pdbx_strand_id
1 'polypeptide(L)'
;TSSSGFPASGLIKIGSEEITYASISSNTLTGCTRGQNGTTAAQHADNAAVTCATITVTDSNHGALDNDFVTFSGAATLGGVITAAVLNQEYEITSIVSDDAYQIEARIVSTIPSITTTGGLNQTFVFANASDSGNGGGSIVGAYQINTGLDTTISGNGWGAGNWGRGTWNSNADLSASGQTLRIWSHDNFGEDLLINVRDGGLFYWDKSNASGVNGRSVSLSSLAGASKVPTVAKQVMVSDKDRHVIAFGCDPETDEGNQDPLLIRFSDQENLTEWQSLATNTAGDLRIGSGSKIITAIETRQQILVFTDVSLHAMQFLGPPFTFGISSISEGLTIAGPLAAIAVEDNVFWMGAQEFYTFGGRVQRLPCSVRDYVFTNINDDQMEKVTASVNSAFAEVTWFYPSASSSENDSYVTYNYEQKIWYYGTLGRTVWLDRGVNADPIAAGTDHYLYLHEIGFDDGSTEPATAISAYIESSQMDLGEGEQFAFMRRLIP
;
A
#
# COMPACT_ATOMS: atom_id res chain seq x y z
N THR A 1 -41.00 -19.98 -7.96
CA THR A 1 -40.30 -18.91 -8.71
C THR A 1 -38.90 -19.38 -9.03
N SER A 2 -38.41 -19.18 -10.25
CA SER A 2 -37.07 -19.59 -10.65
C SER A 2 -36.06 -18.56 -10.17
N SER A 3 -34.91 -19.01 -9.68
CA SER A 3 -33.74 -18.17 -9.44
C SER A 3 -32.79 -18.10 -10.67
N SER A 4 -33.23 -18.70 -11.79
CA SER A 4 -32.49 -18.65 -13.05
C SER A 4 -32.28 -17.18 -13.48
N GLY A 5 -31.04 -16.81 -13.75
CA GLY A 5 -30.66 -15.44 -14.11
C GLY A 5 -30.18 -14.56 -12.96
N PHE A 6 -30.26 -15.03 -11.71
CA PHE A 6 -29.62 -14.36 -10.61
C PHE A 6 -28.18 -14.86 -10.44
N PRO A 7 -27.22 -13.97 -10.17
CA PRO A 7 -25.85 -14.35 -9.79
C PRO A 7 -25.84 -15.28 -8.56
N ALA A 8 -24.73 -15.98 -8.33
CA ALA A 8 -24.60 -16.89 -7.18
C ALA A 8 -24.72 -16.16 -5.83
N SER A 9 -24.31 -14.91 -5.76
CA SER A 9 -24.49 -13.98 -4.63
C SER A 9 -24.74 -12.58 -5.20
N GLY A 10 -25.18 -11.61 -4.38
CA GLY A 10 -25.34 -10.25 -4.87
C GLY A 10 -26.37 -9.42 -4.12
N LEU A 11 -26.70 -8.26 -4.70
CA LEU A 11 -27.64 -7.27 -4.19
C LEU A 11 -28.96 -7.31 -4.95
N ILE A 12 -30.06 -7.51 -4.22
CA ILE A 12 -31.42 -7.50 -4.77
C ILE A 12 -32.26 -6.41 -4.13
N LYS A 13 -33.38 -6.08 -4.80
CA LYS A 13 -34.39 -5.16 -4.30
C LYS A 13 -35.78 -5.78 -4.36
N ILE A 14 -36.53 -5.64 -3.27
CA ILE A 14 -37.92 -6.05 -3.16
C ILE A 14 -38.71 -4.84 -2.62
N GLY A 15 -39.56 -4.26 -3.47
CA GLY A 15 -40.23 -3.00 -3.12
C GLY A 15 -39.19 -1.86 -2.94
N SER A 16 -39.10 -1.33 -1.73
CA SER A 16 -38.12 -0.29 -1.36
C SER A 16 -36.93 -0.83 -0.58
N GLU A 17 -36.92 -2.12 -0.22
CA GLU A 17 -35.85 -2.73 0.57
C GLU A 17 -34.76 -3.30 -0.31
N GLU A 18 -33.51 -3.04 0.03
CA GLU A 18 -32.33 -3.64 -0.55
C GLU A 18 -31.80 -4.73 0.38
N ILE A 19 -31.45 -5.87 -0.21
CA ILE A 19 -31.10 -7.10 0.51
C ILE A 19 -29.90 -7.74 -0.21
N THR A 20 -28.82 -8.03 0.51
CA THR A 20 -27.76 -8.88 -0.01
C THR A 20 -28.06 -10.35 0.28
N TYR A 21 -27.60 -11.24 -0.58
CA TYR A 21 -27.68 -12.69 -0.38
C TYR A 21 -26.34 -13.33 -0.69
N ALA A 22 -25.99 -14.37 0.07
CA ALA A 22 -24.68 -15.01 -0.02
C ALA A 22 -24.65 -16.20 -0.98
N SER A 23 -25.79 -16.88 -1.19
CA SER A 23 -25.84 -18.04 -2.11
C SER A 23 -27.26 -18.38 -2.54
N ILE A 24 -27.36 -19.24 -3.56
CA ILE A 24 -28.63 -19.78 -4.06
C ILE A 24 -28.66 -21.31 -3.82
N SER A 25 -29.71 -21.78 -3.19
CA SER A 25 -29.96 -23.22 -3.01
C SER A 25 -31.37 -23.57 -3.43
N SER A 26 -31.53 -24.41 -4.46
CA SER A 26 -32.83 -24.90 -4.94
C SER A 26 -33.86 -23.79 -5.14
N ASN A 27 -33.51 -22.73 -5.87
CA ASN A 27 -34.35 -21.53 -6.09
C ASN A 27 -34.62 -20.66 -4.85
N THR A 28 -33.88 -20.86 -3.78
CA THR A 28 -33.99 -20.05 -2.56
C THR A 28 -32.71 -19.24 -2.38
N LEU A 29 -32.84 -17.93 -2.20
CA LEU A 29 -31.73 -17.07 -1.81
C LEU A 29 -31.44 -17.29 -0.33
N THR A 30 -30.20 -17.54 0.02
CA THR A 30 -29.79 -17.88 1.39
C THR A 30 -28.69 -16.94 1.87
N GLY A 31 -28.54 -16.82 3.20
CA GLY A 31 -27.60 -15.87 3.79
C GLY A 31 -27.99 -14.40 3.52
N CYS A 32 -29.30 -14.11 3.56
CA CYS A 32 -29.81 -12.78 3.27
C CYS A 32 -29.58 -11.81 4.44
N THR A 33 -28.92 -10.67 4.14
CA THR A 33 -28.83 -9.54 5.07
C THR A 33 -29.75 -8.43 4.59
N ARG A 34 -30.69 -8.04 5.43
CA ARG A 34 -31.79 -7.14 5.09
C ARG A 34 -31.48 -5.68 5.42
N GLY A 35 -32.22 -4.76 4.76
CA GLY A 35 -32.09 -3.33 5.05
C GLY A 35 -30.77 -2.72 4.64
N GLN A 36 -30.16 -3.19 3.56
CA GLN A 36 -28.87 -2.70 3.08
C GLN A 36 -28.96 -1.26 2.55
N ASN A 37 -27.83 -0.58 2.45
CA ASN A 37 -27.69 0.76 1.87
C ASN A 37 -28.65 1.80 2.47
N GLY A 38 -28.90 1.70 3.77
CA GLY A 38 -29.80 2.63 4.49
C GLY A 38 -31.30 2.41 4.26
N THR A 39 -31.69 1.31 3.61
CA THR A 39 -33.12 0.93 3.48
C THR A 39 -33.61 0.23 4.74
N THR A 40 -34.95 0.22 4.93
CA THR A 40 -35.56 -0.41 6.11
C THR A 40 -36.08 -1.79 5.76
N ALA A 41 -35.76 -2.79 6.57
CA ALA A 41 -36.29 -4.13 6.44
C ALA A 41 -37.83 -4.11 6.62
N ALA A 42 -38.57 -4.64 5.62
CA ALA A 42 -40.04 -4.64 5.59
C ALA A 42 -40.57 -6.03 5.24
N GLN A 43 -41.84 -6.27 5.56
CA GLN A 43 -42.52 -7.48 5.12
C GLN A 43 -42.90 -7.35 3.64
N HIS A 44 -42.60 -8.37 2.84
CA HIS A 44 -42.97 -8.41 1.43
C HIS A 44 -44.14 -9.35 1.20
N ALA A 45 -44.97 -9.00 0.22
CA ALA A 45 -46.09 -9.85 -0.18
C ALA A 45 -45.57 -11.06 -0.99
N ASP A 46 -46.35 -12.14 -0.97
CA ASP A 46 -46.08 -13.28 -1.86
C ASP A 46 -46.12 -12.81 -3.32
N ASN A 47 -45.15 -13.30 -4.12
CA ASN A 47 -44.95 -12.90 -5.51
C ASN A 47 -44.53 -11.43 -5.72
N ALA A 48 -44.01 -10.75 -4.71
CA ALA A 48 -43.36 -9.46 -4.92
C ALA A 48 -42.24 -9.57 -5.95
N ALA A 49 -42.13 -8.56 -6.83
CA ALA A 49 -41.06 -8.53 -7.81
C ALA A 49 -39.69 -8.41 -7.13
N VAL A 50 -38.75 -9.24 -7.55
CA VAL A 50 -37.37 -9.21 -7.10
C VAL A 50 -36.50 -8.79 -8.28
N THR A 51 -35.71 -7.76 -8.10
CA THR A 51 -34.77 -7.24 -9.12
C THR A 51 -33.34 -7.28 -8.57
N CYS A 52 -32.33 -7.38 -9.45
CA CYS A 52 -30.93 -7.54 -9.06
C CYS A 52 -30.08 -6.42 -9.64
N ALA A 53 -29.17 -5.85 -8.84
CA ALA A 53 -28.20 -4.86 -9.32
C ALA A 53 -26.88 -5.51 -9.74
N THR A 54 -26.60 -6.73 -9.30
CA THR A 54 -25.34 -7.42 -9.56
C THR A 54 -25.28 -7.93 -11.00
N ILE A 55 -24.22 -7.61 -11.69
CA ILE A 55 -23.92 -8.04 -13.06
C ILE A 55 -22.68 -8.91 -13.02
N THR A 56 -22.75 -10.07 -13.67
CA THR A 56 -21.55 -10.90 -13.88
C THR A 56 -20.86 -10.48 -15.19
N VAL A 57 -19.62 -10.12 -15.10
CA VAL A 57 -18.74 -9.84 -16.23
C VAL A 57 -17.94 -11.09 -16.53
N THR A 58 -17.89 -11.46 -17.82
CA THR A 58 -17.04 -12.57 -18.28
C THR A 58 -15.88 -11.99 -19.08
N ASP A 59 -14.67 -12.22 -18.60
CA ASP A 59 -13.42 -11.79 -19.22
C ASP A 59 -12.33 -12.79 -18.89
N SER A 60 -11.81 -13.48 -19.91
CA SER A 60 -10.92 -14.63 -19.71
C SER A 60 -9.55 -14.19 -19.20
N ASN A 61 -9.11 -14.81 -18.10
CA ASN A 61 -7.83 -14.54 -17.42
C ASN A 61 -7.67 -13.05 -17.06
N HIS A 62 -8.71 -12.44 -16.49
CA HIS A 62 -8.74 -11.02 -16.18
C HIS A 62 -7.70 -10.58 -15.15
N GLY A 63 -7.23 -11.47 -14.29
CA GLY A 63 -6.19 -11.20 -13.29
C GLY A 63 -6.56 -10.18 -12.21
N ALA A 64 -7.81 -9.71 -12.19
CA ALA A 64 -8.29 -8.74 -11.20
C ALA A 64 -8.59 -9.44 -9.87
N LEU A 65 -8.53 -8.68 -8.79
CA LEU A 65 -8.82 -9.12 -7.42
C LEU A 65 -10.10 -8.44 -6.89
N ASP A 66 -10.63 -8.96 -5.79
CA ASP A 66 -11.72 -8.28 -5.07
C ASP A 66 -11.27 -6.86 -4.67
N ASN A 67 -12.18 -5.90 -4.84
CA ASN A 67 -11.98 -4.47 -4.63
C ASN A 67 -11.07 -3.76 -5.65
N ASP A 68 -10.63 -4.43 -6.72
CA ASP A 68 -10.05 -3.74 -7.86
C ASP A 68 -11.13 -2.94 -8.62
N PHE A 69 -10.69 -2.02 -9.46
CA PHE A 69 -11.60 -1.22 -10.27
C PHE A 69 -11.36 -1.46 -11.75
N VAL A 70 -12.45 -1.45 -12.52
CA VAL A 70 -12.45 -1.57 -13.96
C VAL A 70 -13.30 -0.48 -14.60
N THR A 71 -12.80 0.16 -15.65
CA THR A 71 -13.57 1.12 -16.43
C THR A 71 -14.03 0.47 -17.74
N PHE A 72 -15.34 0.40 -17.96
CA PHE A 72 -15.89 -0.12 -19.20
C PHE A 72 -16.11 0.96 -20.23
N SER A 73 -15.90 0.60 -21.49
CA SER A 73 -16.25 1.39 -22.67
C SER A 73 -16.74 0.48 -23.81
N GLY A 74 -17.51 1.06 -24.74
CA GLY A 74 -18.04 0.31 -25.86
C GLY A 74 -19.19 -0.64 -25.54
N ALA A 75 -19.67 -0.68 -24.30
CA ALA A 75 -20.82 -1.49 -23.92
C ALA A 75 -22.12 -0.90 -24.48
N ALA A 76 -22.99 -1.77 -24.97
CA ALA A 76 -24.36 -1.45 -25.36
C ALA A 76 -25.33 -1.72 -24.21
N THR A 77 -26.55 -1.21 -24.30
CA THR A 77 -27.62 -1.48 -23.32
C THR A 77 -27.90 -2.98 -23.19
N LEU A 78 -28.27 -3.43 -21.99
CA LEU A 78 -28.81 -4.79 -21.78
C LEU A 78 -30.27 -4.93 -22.27
N GLY A 79 -30.91 -3.83 -22.69
CA GLY A 79 -32.23 -3.82 -23.27
C GLY A 79 -33.34 -3.21 -22.39
N GLY A 80 -33.04 -2.96 -21.13
CA GLY A 80 -33.97 -2.35 -20.18
C GLY A 80 -33.41 -1.09 -19.52
N VAL A 81 -33.37 -1.09 -18.18
CA VAL A 81 -32.87 0.04 -17.37
C VAL A 81 -31.35 0.07 -17.26
N ILE A 82 -30.70 -1.05 -17.50
CA ILE A 82 -29.23 -1.13 -17.58
C ILE A 82 -28.80 -0.64 -18.95
N THR A 83 -28.64 0.66 -19.08
CA THR A 83 -28.31 1.33 -20.34
C THR A 83 -26.82 1.30 -20.61
N ALA A 84 -26.42 1.65 -21.84
CA ALA A 84 -25.00 1.84 -22.21
C ALA A 84 -24.31 2.88 -21.29
N ALA A 85 -25.00 3.93 -20.87
CA ALA A 85 -24.47 4.94 -19.97
C ALA A 85 -24.24 4.39 -18.56
N VAL A 86 -25.09 3.47 -18.10
CA VAL A 86 -24.90 2.75 -16.83
C VAL A 86 -23.68 1.84 -16.92
N LEU A 87 -23.46 1.15 -18.03
CA LEU A 87 -22.34 0.19 -18.17
C LEU A 87 -21.00 0.87 -18.45
N ASN A 88 -20.97 1.93 -19.26
CA ASN A 88 -19.71 2.58 -19.67
C ASN A 88 -19.23 3.59 -18.62
N GLN A 89 -18.82 3.09 -17.49
CA GLN A 89 -18.24 3.85 -16.39
C GLN A 89 -17.31 2.96 -15.58
N GLU A 90 -16.73 3.49 -14.52
CA GLU A 90 -15.89 2.73 -13.62
C GLU A 90 -16.71 1.99 -12.58
N TYR A 91 -16.31 0.76 -12.31
CA TYR A 91 -16.90 -0.14 -11.33
C TYR A 91 -15.85 -0.73 -10.41
N GLU A 92 -16.20 -0.88 -9.15
CA GLU A 92 -15.51 -1.73 -8.21
C GLU A 92 -15.90 -3.18 -8.46
N ILE A 93 -14.91 -4.08 -8.48
CA ILE A 93 -15.12 -5.52 -8.55
C ILE A 93 -15.51 -6.00 -7.17
N THR A 94 -16.74 -6.41 -7.00
CA THR A 94 -17.32 -6.75 -5.69
C THR A 94 -17.09 -8.20 -5.30
N SER A 95 -16.79 -9.07 -6.25
CA SER A 95 -16.49 -10.48 -6.00
C SER A 95 -15.86 -11.14 -7.22
N ILE A 96 -14.83 -11.94 -7.01
CA ILE A 96 -14.28 -12.83 -8.03
C ILE A 96 -15.07 -14.14 -8.04
N VAL A 97 -15.61 -14.50 -9.21
CA VAL A 97 -16.36 -15.74 -9.43
C VAL A 97 -15.44 -16.87 -9.88
N SER A 98 -14.51 -16.56 -10.79
CA SER A 98 -13.49 -17.47 -11.31
C SER A 98 -12.40 -16.64 -12.00
N ASP A 99 -11.35 -17.28 -12.51
CA ASP A 99 -10.31 -16.63 -13.31
C ASP A 99 -10.84 -15.94 -14.58
N ASP A 100 -12.05 -16.31 -15.02
CA ASP A 100 -12.70 -15.82 -16.23
C ASP A 100 -13.96 -14.98 -15.95
N ALA A 101 -14.31 -14.70 -14.70
CA ALA A 101 -15.53 -13.98 -14.35
C ALA A 101 -15.49 -13.31 -12.97
N TYR A 102 -16.07 -12.13 -12.90
CA TYR A 102 -16.24 -11.37 -11.66
C TYR A 102 -17.60 -10.65 -11.63
N GLN A 103 -17.93 -10.03 -10.50
CA GLN A 103 -19.18 -9.32 -10.28
C GLN A 103 -18.94 -7.84 -10.05
N ILE A 104 -19.87 -7.04 -10.56
CA ILE A 104 -19.99 -5.60 -10.32
C ILE A 104 -21.44 -5.27 -9.94
N GLU A 105 -21.67 -4.13 -9.33
CA GLU A 105 -23.02 -3.65 -9.01
C GLU A 105 -23.39 -2.45 -9.89
N ALA A 106 -24.41 -2.60 -10.71
CA ALA A 106 -24.89 -1.54 -11.59
C ALA A 106 -25.34 -0.32 -10.79
N ARG A 107 -24.82 0.85 -11.14
CA ARG A 107 -25.06 2.12 -10.44
C ARG A 107 -25.09 3.30 -11.40
N ILE A 108 -25.74 4.38 -10.99
CA ILE A 108 -25.62 5.69 -11.62
C ILE A 108 -24.62 6.49 -10.78
N VAL A 109 -23.54 6.93 -11.40
CA VAL A 109 -22.62 7.88 -10.78
C VAL A 109 -23.29 9.27 -10.86
N SER A 110 -23.63 9.82 -9.71
CA SER A 110 -23.98 11.24 -9.64
C SER A 110 -22.73 12.08 -9.92
N THR A 111 -22.81 12.99 -10.88
CA THR A 111 -21.72 13.92 -11.24
C THR A 111 -21.40 14.96 -10.15
N ILE A 112 -22.06 14.87 -9.03
CA ILE A 112 -21.80 15.70 -7.85
C ILE A 112 -21.54 14.75 -6.68
N PRO A 113 -20.29 14.61 -6.20
CA PRO A 113 -20.06 13.93 -4.95
C PRO A 113 -20.65 14.78 -3.82
N SER A 114 -21.87 14.47 -3.44
CA SER A 114 -22.47 14.99 -2.22
C SER A 114 -21.88 14.17 -1.08
N ILE A 115 -20.84 14.69 -0.42
CA ILE A 115 -20.38 14.17 0.85
C ILE A 115 -21.49 14.45 1.86
N THR A 116 -22.33 13.45 2.10
CA THR A 116 -23.24 13.50 3.26
C THR A 116 -22.43 13.15 4.51
N THR A 117 -22.74 13.82 5.61
CA THR A 117 -22.09 13.71 6.92
C THR A 117 -22.16 12.31 7.58
N THR A 118 -22.46 11.28 6.83
CA THR A 118 -22.55 9.88 7.25
C THR A 118 -21.76 8.96 6.30
N GLY A 119 -20.58 9.37 5.86
CA GLY A 119 -19.52 8.47 5.37
C GLY A 119 -19.83 7.54 4.20
N GLY A 120 -20.72 7.91 3.27
CA GLY A 120 -21.00 7.10 2.08
C GLY A 120 -21.18 7.96 0.83
N LEU A 121 -20.55 7.60 -0.27
CA LEU A 121 -20.88 8.11 -1.59
C LEU A 121 -22.36 7.79 -1.83
N ASN A 122 -23.21 8.80 -2.18
CA ASN A 122 -24.57 8.56 -2.66
C ASN A 122 -24.52 7.81 -4.00
N GLN A 123 -24.40 6.49 -3.94
CA GLN A 123 -24.49 5.61 -5.09
C GLN A 123 -25.94 5.17 -5.23
N THR A 124 -26.55 5.48 -6.35
CA THR A 124 -27.88 4.95 -6.66
C THR A 124 -27.71 3.69 -7.49
N PHE A 125 -28.00 2.54 -6.89
CA PHE A 125 -27.97 1.26 -7.58
C PHE A 125 -29.08 1.18 -8.63
N VAL A 126 -28.78 0.56 -9.77
CA VAL A 126 -29.72 0.32 -10.86
C VAL A 126 -30.08 -1.15 -10.87
N PHE A 127 -31.32 -1.45 -10.53
CA PHE A 127 -31.80 -2.82 -10.45
C PHE A 127 -32.40 -3.26 -11.80
N ALA A 128 -31.81 -4.30 -12.39
CA ALA A 128 -32.24 -4.88 -13.65
C ALA A 128 -33.70 -5.36 -13.60
N ASN A 129 -34.40 -5.24 -14.69
CA ASN A 129 -35.75 -5.77 -14.89
C ASN A 129 -35.76 -6.86 -15.99
N ALA A 130 -36.93 -7.41 -16.27
CA ALA A 130 -37.07 -8.51 -17.25
C ALA A 130 -36.64 -8.15 -18.68
N SER A 131 -36.55 -6.86 -19.02
CA SER A 131 -36.10 -6.39 -20.34
C SER A 131 -34.57 -6.32 -20.44
N ASP A 132 -33.83 -6.38 -19.32
CA ASP A 132 -32.37 -6.39 -19.28
C ASP A 132 -31.83 -7.82 -19.51
N SER A 133 -32.07 -8.34 -20.71
CA SER A 133 -31.69 -9.70 -21.11
C SER A 133 -30.53 -9.74 -22.11
N GLY A 134 -29.96 -8.59 -22.44
CA GLY A 134 -28.81 -8.49 -23.33
C GLY A 134 -27.49 -8.84 -22.63
N ASN A 135 -26.42 -8.86 -23.41
CA ASN A 135 -25.06 -9.17 -22.96
C ASN A 135 -24.08 -7.97 -23.04
N GLY A 136 -24.60 -6.76 -23.23
CA GLY A 136 -23.75 -5.57 -23.34
C GLY A 136 -23.06 -5.37 -24.70
N GLY A 137 -23.25 -6.28 -25.67
CA GLY A 137 -22.66 -6.18 -27.01
C GLY A 137 -21.35 -6.94 -27.19
N GLY A 138 -20.74 -6.80 -28.37
CA GLY A 138 -19.52 -7.53 -28.76
C GLY A 138 -18.25 -6.67 -28.84
N SER A 139 -18.29 -5.42 -28.40
CA SER A 139 -17.16 -4.48 -28.49
C SER A 139 -16.84 -3.83 -27.14
N ILE A 140 -17.11 -4.54 -26.05
CA ILE A 140 -16.83 -4.07 -24.71
C ILE A 140 -15.33 -4.13 -24.46
N VAL A 141 -14.78 -3.04 -23.95
CA VAL A 141 -13.39 -2.97 -23.47
C VAL A 141 -13.43 -2.68 -21.96
N GLY A 142 -12.81 -3.53 -21.16
CA GLY A 142 -12.54 -3.31 -19.76
C GLY A 142 -11.09 -2.80 -19.57
N ALA A 143 -10.95 -1.58 -19.07
CA ALA A 143 -9.66 -1.04 -18.68
C ALA A 143 -9.52 -1.21 -17.18
N TYR A 144 -8.72 -2.19 -16.76
CA TYR A 144 -8.44 -2.45 -15.35
C TYR A 144 -7.51 -1.39 -14.80
N GLN A 145 -7.64 -1.11 -13.52
CA GLN A 145 -6.66 -0.31 -12.82
C GLN A 145 -5.32 -1.05 -12.77
N ILE A 146 -4.26 -0.27 -12.56
CA ILE A 146 -2.92 -0.85 -12.40
C ILE A 146 -2.89 -1.80 -11.21
N ASN A 147 -2.19 -2.90 -11.37
CA ASN A 147 -1.86 -3.79 -10.27
C ASN A 147 -0.98 -3.04 -9.27
N THR A 148 -1.48 -2.84 -8.06
CA THR A 148 -0.77 -2.12 -6.98
C THR A 148 0.07 -3.04 -6.10
N GLY A 149 0.04 -4.34 -6.36
CA GLY A 149 0.74 -5.36 -5.58
C GLY A 149 -0.15 -6.09 -4.57
N LEU A 150 0.46 -7.02 -3.86
CA LEU A 150 -0.20 -7.89 -2.88
C LEU A 150 -0.27 -7.25 -1.50
N ASP A 151 -1.25 -7.65 -0.71
CA ASP A 151 -1.35 -7.27 0.71
C ASP A 151 -0.30 -7.96 1.57
N THR A 152 0.13 -9.16 1.18
CA THR A 152 1.12 -9.95 1.92
C THR A 152 2.23 -10.40 0.98
N THR A 153 3.45 -10.45 1.48
CA THR A 153 4.56 -11.02 0.74
C THR A 153 4.36 -12.53 0.58
N ILE A 154 4.44 -13.00 -0.65
CA ILE A 154 4.41 -14.43 -0.96
C ILE A 154 5.83 -14.90 -1.19
N SER A 155 6.29 -15.86 -0.41
CA SER A 155 7.61 -16.49 -0.58
C SER A 155 7.75 -17.03 -2.00
N GLY A 156 8.87 -16.72 -2.65
CA GLY A 156 9.15 -17.07 -4.04
C GLY A 156 9.08 -18.57 -4.34
N ASN A 157 9.22 -18.93 -5.61
CA ASN A 157 9.24 -20.32 -6.08
C ASN A 157 10.63 -20.94 -5.90
N GLY A 158 10.68 -22.14 -5.36
CA GLY A 158 11.92 -22.91 -5.26
C GLY A 158 11.91 -23.89 -4.11
N TRP A 159 12.97 -24.66 -3.99
CA TRP A 159 13.21 -25.54 -2.86
C TRP A 159 13.37 -24.71 -1.58
N GLY A 160 12.42 -24.82 -0.66
CA GLY A 160 12.39 -24.04 0.58
C GLY A 160 11.51 -22.79 0.54
N ALA A 161 10.86 -22.46 -0.57
CA ALA A 161 9.90 -21.38 -0.65
C ALA A 161 8.51 -21.82 -0.15
N GLY A 162 8.15 -21.41 1.05
CA GLY A 162 6.85 -21.67 1.67
C GLY A 162 6.60 -23.11 2.12
N ASN A 163 5.38 -23.42 2.52
CA ASN A 163 5.01 -24.70 3.06
C ASN A 163 5.10 -25.83 2.04
N TRP A 164 5.59 -27.00 2.47
CA TRP A 164 5.52 -28.24 1.70
C TRP A 164 4.04 -28.62 1.46
N GLY A 165 3.71 -28.92 0.21
CA GLY A 165 2.35 -29.33 -0.15
C GLY A 165 1.51 -28.25 -0.86
N ARG A 166 2.12 -27.17 -1.33
CA ARG A 166 1.46 -26.26 -2.27
C ARG A 166 1.18 -26.97 -3.59
N GLY A 167 -0.07 -27.16 -3.90
CA GLY A 167 -0.52 -27.83 -5.11
C GLY A 167 -0.45 -29.36 -5.04
N THR A 168 -0.95 -30.02 -6.09
CA THR A 168 -0.91 -31.47 -6.26
C THR A 168 0.44 -31.91 -6.86
N TRP A 169 0.80 -33.19 -6.70
CA TRP A 169 1.94 -33.78 -7.38
C TRP A 169 1.88 -33.49 -8.87
N ASN A 170 2.97 -32.91 -9.41
CA ASN A 170 3.11 -32.54 -10.82
C ASN A 170 2.24 -31.33 -11.28
N SER A 171 1.70 -30.56 -10.35
CA SER A 171 1.17 -29.22 -10.64
C SER A 171 2.13 -28.16 -10.10
N ASN A 172 2.34 -27.09 -10.86
CA ASN A 172 2.99 -25.92 -10.30
C ASN A 172 2.14 -25.42 -9.13
N ALA A 173 2.79 -24.95 -8.07
CA ALA A 173 2.10 -24.07 -7.12
C ALA A 173 1.44 -22.96 -7.92
N ASP A 174 0.26 -22.51 -7.48
CA ASP A 174 -0.43 -21.43 -8.15
C ASP A 174 0.49 -20.23 -8.27
N LEU A 175 0.95 -19.96 -9.49
CA LEU A 175 1.94 -18.94 -9.81
C LEU A 175 1.30 -17.59 -10.14
N SER A 176 -0.02 -17.48 -10.06
CA SER A 176 -0.75 -16.27 -10.38
C SER A 176 -0.29 -15.06 -9.52
N ALA A 177 0.23 -15.35 -8.33
CA ALA A 177 0.82 -14.34 -7.44
C ALA A 177 2.37 -14.32 -7.45
N SER A 178 3.04 -15.25 -8.14
CA SER A 178 4.50 -15.25 -8.22
C SER A 178 4.97 -14.19 -9.20
N GLY A 179 5.72 -13.23 -8.69
CA GLY A 179 6.18 -12.06 -9.46
C GLY A 179 5.43 -10.77 -9.13
N GLN A 180 4.39 -10.83 -8.33
CA GLN A 180 3.78 -9.64 -7.76
C GLN A 180 4.52 -9.22 -6.50
N THR A 181 4.80 -7.93 -6.39
CA THR A 181 5.45 -7.32 -5.23
C THR A 181 4.42 -6.91 -4.19
N LEU A 182 4.90 -6.68 -2.97
CA LEU A 182 4.07 -6.10 -1.92
C LEU A 182 3.55 -4.72 -2.36
N ARG A 183 2.31 -4.41 -2.04
CA ARG A 183 1.68 -3.10 -2.29
C ARG A 183 2.38 -2.03 -1.48
N ILE A 184 3.32 -1.35 -2.10
CA ILE A 184 4.07 -0.23 -1.54
C ILE A 184 4.07 0.90 -2.56
N TRP A 185 3.81 2.10 -2.08
CA TRP A 185 3.81 3.32 -2.85
C TRP A 185 5.00 4.19 -2.47
N SER A 186 5.60 4.84 -3.44
CA SER A 186 6.47 5.98 -3.20
C SER A 186 5.85 7.22 -3.83
N HIS A 187 6.05 8.36 -3.20
CA HIS A 187 5.55 9.63 -3.69
C HIS A 187 6.47 10.75 -3.23
N ASP A 188 6.47 11.83 -3.97
CA ASP A 188 7.21 13.04 -3.64
C ASP A 188 6.60 14.26 -4.33
N ASN A 189 6.88 15.43 -3.81
CA ASN A 189 6.34 16.68 -4.34
C ASN A 189 7.24 17.30 -5.40
N PHE A 190 6.68 17.62 -6.56
CA PHE A 190 7.32 18.46 -7.55
C PHE A 190 6.67 19.85 -7.55
N GLY A 191 7.11 20.69 -6.62
CA GLY A 191 6.41 21.95 -6.33
C GLY A 191 5.13 21.72 -5.54
N GLU A 192 3.98 22.10 -6.10
CA GLU A 192 2.65 21.83 -5.50
C GLU A 192 2.00 20.54 -5.99
N ASP A 193 2.60 19.92 -7.01
CA ASP A 193 2.11 18.72 -7.66
C ASP A 193 2.73 17.47 -7.03
N LEU A 194 2.10 16.32 -7.23
CA LEU A 194 2.52 15.07 -6.64
C LEU A 194 3.00 14.09 -7.71
N LEU A 195 4.18 13.56 -7.52
CA LEU A 195 4.69 12.38 -8.23
C LEU A 195 4.38 11.14 -7.41
N ILE A 196 3.94 10.10 -8.08
CA ILE A 196 3.51 8.85 -7.47
C ILE A 196 4.12 7.68 -8.26
N ASN A 197 4.60 6.69 -7.55
CA ASN A 197 5.04 5.42 -8.14
C ASN A 197 4.48 4.26 -7.32
N VAL A 198 3.89 3.31 -8.01
CA VAL A 198 3.61 1.99 -7.47
C VAL A 198 4.87 1.16 -7.61
N ARG A 199 5.30 0.52 -6.53
CA ARG A 199 6.52 -0.29 -6.55
C ARG A 199 6.48 -1.35 -7.65
N ASP A 200 7.55 -1.41 -8.45
CA ASP A 200 7.65 -2.21 -9.68
C ASP A 200 6.56 -1.92 -10.73
N GLY A 201 6.00 -0.73 -10.67
CA GLY A 201 5.04 -0.18 -11.62
C GLY A 201 5.45 1.17 -12.18
N GLY A 202 4.52 1.83 -12.88
CA GLY A 202 4.75 3.09 -13.57
C GLY A 202 4.87 4.31 -12.65
N LEU A 203 5.25 5.42 -13.26
CA LEU A 203 5.29 6.73 -12.64
C LEU A 203 4.03 7.52 -13.04
N PHE A 204 3.42 8.18 -12.05
CA PHE A 204 2.20 8.95 -12.22
C PHE A 204 2.38 10.37 -11.71
N TYR A 205 1.63 11.28 -12.29
CA TYR A 205 1.65 12.69 -11.95
C TYR A 205 0.23 13.16 -11.62
N TRP A 206 0.07 13.82 -10.50
CA TRP A 206 -1.15 14.47 -10.07
C TRP A 206 -0.95 15.98 -10.01
N ASP A 207 -1.72 16.69 -10.83
CA ASP A 207 -1.69 18.14 -10.96
C ASP A 207 -2.70 18.75 -9.98
N LYS A 208 -2.22 19.51 -9.00
CA LYS A 208 -3.04 20.24 -8.04
C LYS A 208 -3.94 21.27 -8.72
N SER A 209 -3.50 21.84 -9.84
CA SER A 209 -4.24 22.85 -10.59
C SER A 209 -5.30 22.28 -11.53
N ASN A 210 -5.46 20.94 -11.57
CA ASN A 210 -6.45 20.27 -12.40
C ASN A 210 -7.86 20.85 -12.15
N ALA A 211 -8.64 21.05 -13.22
CA ALA A 211 -10.00 21.59 -13.16
C ALA A 211 -10.95 20.78 -12.24
N SER A 212 -10.66 19.50 -12.00
CA SER A 212 -11.39 18.64 -11.04
C SER A 212 -10.91 18.80 -9.58
N GLY A 213 -9.91 19.67 -9.33
CA GLY A 213 -9.34 19.90 -8.00
C GLY A 213 -8.80 18.60 -7.38
N VAL A 214 -9.02 18.42 -6.08
CA VAL A 214 -8.59 17.23 -5.34
C VAL A 214 -9.22 15.93 -5.82
N ASN A 215 -10.31 15.98 -6.58
CA ASN A 215 -10.96 14.83 -7.20
C ASN A 215 -10.37 14.49 -8.58
N GLY A 216 -9.40 15.26 -9.08
CA GLY A 216 -8.70 14.97 -10.32
C GLY A 216 -7.85 13.71 -10.15
N ARG A 217 -7.83 12.85 -11.17
CA ARG A 217 -7.00 11.65 -11.17
C ARG A 217 -5.57 11.98 -11.59
N SER A 218 -4.63 11.23 -11.05
CA SER A 218 -3.27 11.19 -11.58
C SER A 218 -3.27 10.56 -12.99
N VAL A 219 -2.32 10.98 -13.80
CA VAL A 219 -2.10 10.44 -15.13
C VAL A 219 -0.70 9.82 -15.22
N SER A 220 -0.50 8.88 -16.14
CA SER A 220 0.86 8.37 -16.37
C SER A 220 1.79 9.51 -16.76
N LEU A 221 2.96 9.58 -16.14
CA LEU A 221 3.96 10.61 -16.43
C LEU A 221 4.39 10.59 -17.90
N SER A 222 4.44 9.40 -18.51
CA SER A 222 4.75 9.22 -19.93
C SER A 222 3.66 9.76 -20.88
N SER A 223 2.45 10.02 -20.40
CA SER A 223 1.35 10.56 -21.19
C SER A 223 1.32 12.09 -21.25
N LEU A 224 2.15 12.76 -20.46
CA LEU A 224 2.22 14.21 -20.44
C LEU A 224 2.81 14.77 -21.75
N ALA A 225 2.33 15.96 -22.13
CA ALA A 225 2.87 16.65 -23.31
C ALA A 225 4.36 16.94 -23.11
N GLY A 226 5.19 16.55 -24.10
CA GLY A 226 6.64 16.69 -24.05
C GLY A 226 7.37 15.57 -23.31
N ALA A 227 6.67 14.53 -22.90
CA ALA A 227 7.29 13.36 -22.29
C ALA A 227 8.22 12.65 -23.26
N SER A 228 9.47 12.42 -22.83
CA SER A 228 10.52 11.79 -23.61
C SER A 228 11.25 10.78 -22.75
N LYS A 229 11.19 9.50 -23.13
CA LYS A 229 11.90 8.41 -22.48
C LYS A 229 11.66 8.28 -20.95
N VAL A 230 10.47 8.64 -20.49
CA VAL A 230 10.07 8.46 -19.09
C VAL A 230 10.15 6.98 -18.72
N PRO A 231 10.71 6.60 -17.55
CA PRO A 231 10.69 5.21 -17.09
C PRO A 231 9.26 4.67 -17.01
N THR A 232 9.05 3.46 -17.51
CA THR A 232 7.74 2.80 -17.50
C THR A 232 7.54 1.91 -16.29
N VAL A 233 8.63 1.56 -15.61
CA VAL A 233 8.64 0.77 -14.39
C VAL A 233 9.76 1.24 -13.46
N ALA A 234 9.46 1.37 -12.16
CA ALA A 234 10.45 1.72 -11.14
C ALA A 234 10.10 1.13 -9.78
N LYS A 235 11.09 0.94 -8.92
CA LYS A 235 10.87 0.54 -7.52
C LYS A 235 10.48 1.70 -6.63
N GLN A 236 11.04 2.87 -6.90
CA GLN A 236 10.82 4.08 -6.11
C GLN A 236 11.07 5.32 -6.97
N VAL A 237 10.31 6.36 -6.70
CA VAL A 237 10.52 7.70 -7.24
C VAL A 237 10.83 8.68 -6.12
N MET A 238 11.64 9.68 -6.41
CA MET A 238 12.03 10.76 -5.50
C MET A 238 12.28 12.03 -6.30
N VAL A 239 12.05 13.18 -5.71
CA VAL A 239 12.48 14.49 -6.23
C VAL A 239 13.66 14.98 -5.41
N SER A 240 14.78 15.31 -6.05
CA SER A 240 15.92 15.90 -5.34
C SER A 240 15.57 17.34 -4.90
N ASP A 241 15.60 17.58 -3.59
CA ASP A 241 15.21 18.88 -3.00
C ASP A 241 16.08 20.05 -3.49
N LYS A 242 17.38 19.79 -3.69
CA LYS A 242 18.36 20.81 -4.05
C LYS A 242 18.36 21.13 -5.54
N ASP A 243 18.28 20.11 -6.33
CA ASP A 243 18.62 20.16 -7.76
C ASP A 243 17.39 19.97 -8.63
N ARG A 244 16.26 19.60 -8.01
CA ARG A 244 14.93 19.44 -8.63
C ARG A 244 14.96 18.54 -9.86
N HIS A 245 15.69 17.43 -9.76
CA HIS A 245 15.57 16.31 -10.66
C HIS A 245 14.59 15.29 -10.12
N VAL A 246 13.79 14.69 -10.97
CA VAL A 246 13.05 13.49 -10.63
C VAL A 246 13.96 12.30 -10.80
N ILE A 247 14.06 11.44 -9.79
CA ILE A 247 14.96 10.29 -9.77
C ILE A 247 14.12 9.02 -9.63
N ALA A 248 14.33 8.06 -10.52
CA ALA A 248 13.71 6.74 -10.50
C ALA A 248 14.76 5.69 -10.18
N PHE A 249 14.52 4.91 -9.13
CA PHE A 249 15.40 3.85 -8.65
C PHE A 249 14.90 2.48 -9.06
N GLY A 250 15.83 1.60 -9.51
CA GLY A 250 15.50 0.26 -9.97
C GLY A 250 14.51 0.29 -11.13
N CYS A 251 14.82 1.00 -12.20
CA CYS A 251 13.92 1.30 -13.32
C CYS A 251 14.38 0.63 -14.62
N ASP A 252 13.58 0.77 -15.67
CA ASP A 252 13.91 0.29 -17.02
C ASP A 252 14.91 1.22 -17.72
N PRO A 253 15.85 0.68 -18.53
CA PRO A 253 16.77 1.46 -19.33
C PRO A 253 16.06 2.25 -20.44
N GLU A 254 16.63 3.38 -20.84
CA GLU A 254 16.11 4.20 -21.96
C GLU A 254 15.97 3.40 -23.28
N THR A 255 16.81 2.41 -23.48
CA THR A 255 16.85 1.59 -24.69
C THR A 255 16.04 0.30 -24.63
N ASP A 256 15.52 -0.06 -23.45
CA ASP A 256 14.80 -1.32 -23.23
C ASP A 256 13.62 -1.08 -22.28
N GLU A 257 12.63 -0.31 -22.76
CA GLU A 257 11.44 0.09 -22.02
C GLU A 257 10.64 -1.14 -21.56
N GLY A 258 10.21 -1.14 -20.30
CA GLY A 258 9.44 -2.22 -19.70
C GLY A 258 10.28 -3.37 -19.11
N ASN A 259 11.56 -3.47 -19.45
CA ASN A 259 12.47 -4.47 -18.87
C ASN A 259 13.29 -3.83 -17.73
N GLN A 260 12.80 -3.99 -16.53
CA GLN A 260 13.38 -3.40 -15.32
C GLN A 260 14.79 -3.91 -15.04
N ASP A 261 15.76 -3.01 -14.89
CA ASP A 261 17.08 -3.29 -14.28
C ASP A 261 17.02 -2.89 -12.79
N PRO A 262 17.01 -3.85 -11.86
CA PRO A 262 16.84 -3.58 -10.44
C PRO A 262 17.94 -2.72 -9.79
N LEU A 263 19.07 -2.49 -10.49
CA LEU A 263 20.21 -1.70 -10.02
C LEU A 263 20.41 -0.38 -10.78
N LEU A 264 19.54 -0.09 -11.74
CA LEU A 264 19.61 1.13 -12.53
C LEU A 264 18.92 2.29 -11.82
N ILE A 265 19.52 3.47 -11.89
CA ILE A 265 18.96 4.73 -11.43
C ILE A 265 18.92 5.65 -12.64
N ARG A 266 17.76 6.25 -12.91
CA ARG A 266 17.63 7.28 -13.95
C ARG A 266 17.14 8.56 -13.33
N PHE A 267 17.52 9.68 -13.90
CA PHE A 267 17.09 11.00 -13.45
C PHE A 267 16.68 11.87 -14.64
N SER A 268 15.65 12.67 -14.43
CA SER A 268 15.13 13.60 -15.43
C SER A 268 16.08 14.76 -15.67
N ASP A 269 15.81 15.59 -16.66
CA ASP A 269 16.43 16.89 -16.77
C ASP A 269 16.03 17.81 -15.59
N GLN A 270 16.89 18.77 -15.24
CA GLN A 270 16.72 19.67 -14.12
C GLN A 270 15.43 20.49 -14.28
N GLU A 271 14.61 20.56 -13.25
CA GLU A 271 13.31 21.25 -13.21
C GLU A 271 12.31 20.79 -14.31
N ASN A 272 12.57 19.65 -14.92
CA ASN A 272 11.73 19.11 -16.00
C ASN A 272 11.40 17.64 -15.75
N LEU A 273 10.19 17.36 -15.29
CA LEU A 273 9.74 16.02 -14.95
C LEU A 273 9.42 15.13 -16.18
N THR A 274 9.33 15.71 -17.39
CA THR A 274 8.94 15.00 -18.62
C THR A 274 10.13 14.58 -19.49
N GLU A 275 11.31 15.19 -19.34
CA GLU A 275 12.47 14.89 -20.17
C GLU A 275 13.45 13.94 -19.46
N TRP A 276 13.52 12.72 -19.98
CA TRP A 276 14.36 11.64 -19.42
C TRP A 276 15.37 11.09 -20.45
N GLN A 277 15.33 11.61 -21.67
CA GLN A 277 16.32 11.24 -22.67
C GLN A 277 17.68 11.85 -22.35
N SER A 278 18.71 11.03 -22.25
CA SER A 278 20.06 11.51 -22.02
C SER A 278 20.66 12.16 -23.27
N LEU A 279 20.79 13.47 -23.26
CA LEU A 279 21.32 14.26 -24.37
C LEU A 279 22.52 15.08 -23.88
N ALA A 280 23.43 15.40 -24.82
CA ALA A 280 24.58 16.27 -24.50
C ALA A 280 24.19 17.71 -24.10
N THR A 281 22.92 18.09 -24.30
CA THR A 281 22.39 19.45 -24.06
C THR A 281 21.54 19.58 -22.81
N ASN A 282 21.25 18.47 -22.12
CA ASN A 282 20.45 18.45 -20.89
C ASN A 282 21.22 17.76 -19.76
N THR A 283 20.58 17.66 -18.60
CA THR A 283 21.14 17.03 -17.39
C THR A 283 20.55 15.67 -17.08
N ALA A 284 19.62 15.18 -17.91
CA ALA A 284 19.08 13.82 -17.79
C ALA A 284 20.15 12.76 -18.00
N GLY A 285 20.04 11.65 -17.31
CA GLY A 285 21.01 10.57 -17.41
C GLY A 285 20.67 9.37 -16.56
N ASP A 286 21.65 8.47 -16.48
CA ASP A 286 21.52 7.25 -15.69
C ASP A 286 22.81 6.90 -14.95
N LEU A 287 22.67 6.11 -13.90
CA LEU A 287 23.73 5.49 -13.11
C LEU A 287 23.35 4.06 -12.78
N ARG A 288 24.32 3.16 -12.80
CA ARG A 288 24.07 1.76 -12.40
C ARG A 288 24.96 1.37 -11.23
N ILE A 289 24.33 0.82 -10.17
CA ILE A 289 25.06 0.29 -9.01
C ILE A 289 25.73 -1.02 -9.40
N GLY A 290 26.98 -1.18 -8.97
CA GLY A 290 27.80 -2.36 -9.29
C GLY A 290 27.74 -3.48 -8.24
N SER A 291 27.07 -3.28 -7.09
CA SER A 291 27.00 -4.27 -6.01
C SER A 291 25.57 -4.49 -5.54
N GLY A 292 25.24 -5.74 -5.21
CA GLY A 292 23.89 -6.18 -4.88
C GLY A 292 23.14 -6.77 -6.06
N SER A 293 21.91 -7.22 -5.82
CA SER A 293 21.02 -7.76 -6.84
C SER A 293 19.84 -6.82 -7.15
N LYS A 294 19.45 -5.99 -6.20
CA LYS A 294 18.36 -5.03 -6.35
C LYS A 294 18.53 -3.84 -5.41
N ILE A 295 18.04 -2.68 -5.83
CA ILE A 295 17.80 -1.53 -4.94
C ILE A 295 16.56 -1.84 -4.12
N ILE A 296 16.65 -1.63 -2.81
CA ILE A 296 15.54 -1.81 -1.88
C ILE A 296 14.83 -0.48 -1.67
N THR A 297 15.57 0.58 -1.35
CA THR A 297 15.04 1.93 -1.12
C THR A 297 16.13 2.98 -1.24
N ALA A 298 15.71 4.22 -1.40
CA ALA A 298 16.58 5.39 -1.34
C ALA A 298 15.99 6.42 -0.36
N ILE A 299 16.85 7.11 0.38
CA ILE A 299 16.48 8.12 1.37
C ILE A 299 17.30 9.37 1.15
N GLU A 300 16.62 10.49 1.00
CA GLU A 300 17.28 11.77 0.91
C GLU A 300 17.73 12.26 2.30
N THR A 301 18.95 12.78 2.35
CA THR A 301 19.49 13.50 3.50
C THR A 301 19.91 14.90 3.04
N ARG A 302 20.22 15.77 3.98
CA ARG A 302 20.66 17.13 3.64
C ARG A 302 21.86 17.22 2.72
N GLN A 303 22.69 16.20 2.65
CA GLN A 303 23.96 16.24 1.90
C GLN A 303 23.98 15.32 0.70
N GLN A 304 23.24 14.22 0.74
CA GLN A 304 23.30 13.15 -0.24
C GLN A 304 22.06 12.26 -0.17
N ILE A 305 21.83 11.50 -1.21
CA ILE A 305 20.83 10.45 -1.24
C ILE A 305 21.51 9.13 -0.88
N LEU A 306 21.03 8.46 0.16
CA LEU A 306 21.48 7.13 0.55
C LEU A 306 20.68 6.07 -0.20
N VAL A 307 21.34 5.25 -1.00
CA VAL A 307 20.73 4.18 -1.79
C VAL A 307 21.09 2.84 -1.18
N PHE A 308 20.08 2.13 -0.71
CA PHE A 308 20.19 0.80 -0.12
C PHE A 308 19.96 -0.27 -1.17
N THR A 309 20.89 -1.18 -1.29
CA THR A 309 20.67 -2.46 -1.99
C THR A 309 20.40 -3.56 -0.97
N ASP A 310 20.17 -4.77 -1.44
CA ASP A 310 20.03 -5.95 -0.59
C ASP A 310 21.28 -6.30 0.24
N VAL A 311 22.47 -5.79 -0.15
CA VAL A 311 23.73 -6.12 0.51
C VAL A 311 24.66 -4.92 0.79
N SER A 312 24.32 -3.72 0.34
CA SER A 312 25.22 -2.56 0.42
C SER A 312 24.50 -1.23 0.54
N LEU A 313 25.24 -0.23 0.98
CA LEU A 313 24.81 1.16 1.08
C LEU A 313 25.70 2.04 0.21
N HIS A 314 25.07 2.89 -0.59
CA HIS A 314 25.72 3.83 -1.49
C HIS A 314 25.31 5.26 -1.17
N ALA A 315 26.18 6.22 -1.47
CA ALA A 315 25.87 7.64 -1.49
C ALA A 315 25.78 8.12 -2.93
N MET A 316 24.67 8.74 -3.27
CA MET A 316 24.47 9.46 -4.52
C MET A 316 24.50 10.96 -4.23
N GLN A 317 25.31 11.71 -4.97
CA GLN A 317 25.50 13.15 -4.76
C GLN A 317 25.40 13.88 -6.08
N PHE A 318 24.86 15.09 -6.03
CA PHE A 318 24.90 16.00 -7.16
C PHE A 318 26.29 16.58 -7.33
N LEU A 319 26.87 16.38 -8.51
CA LEU A 319 28.22 16.83 -8.88
C LEU A 319 28.18 18.05 -9.80
N GLY A 320 27.02 18.30 -10.40
CA GLY A 320 26.85 19.29 -11.44
C GLY A 320 27.40 18.85 -12.82
N PRO A 321 27.11 19.66 -13.87
CA PRO A 321 27.54 19.32 -15.21
C PRO A 321 29.06 19.15 -15.31
N PRO A 322 29.55 18.22 -16.12
CA PRO A 322 28.81 17.37 -17.07
C PRO A 322 28.30 16.05 -16.51
N PHE A 323 28.53 15.73 -15.26
CA PHE A 323 28.21 14.40 -14.69
C PHE A 323 26.85 14.32 -14.01
N THR A 324 26.22 15.46 -13.71
CA THR A 324 24.96 15.60 -12.95
C THR A 324 25.03 14.93 -11.58
N PHE A 325 24.97 13.61 -11.51
CA PHE A 325 25.08 12.84 -10.27
C PHE A 325 26.27 11.87 -10.31
N GLY A 326 26.81 11.58 -9.15
CA GLY A 326 27.80 10.53 -8.94
C GLY A 326 27.39 9.62 -7.79
N ILE A 327 27.77 8.35 -7.86
CA ILE A 327 27.50 7.36 -6.83
C ILE A 327 28.78 6.76 -6.29
N SER A 328 28.86 6.56 -4.98
CA SER A 328 29.99 5.93 -4.31
C SER A 328 29.52 4.90 -3.29
N SER A 329 30.25 3.80 -3.13
CA SER A 329 29.97 2.80 -2.10
C SER A 329 30.40 3.34 -0.73
N ILE A 330 29.49 3.25 0.25
CA ILE A 330 29.76 3.60 1.67
C ILE A 330 30.15 2.34 2.45
N SER A 331 29.37 1.28 2.31
CA SER A 331 29.57 0.04 3.06
C SER A 331 28.95 -1.16 2.35
N GLU A 332 29.56 -2.31 2.53
CA GLU A 332 29.08 -3.60 2.04
C GLU A 332 28.78 -4.56 3.20
N GLY A 333 28.04 -5.62 2.92
CA GLY A 333 27.64 -6.59 3.93
C GLY A 333 26.57 -6.06 4.89
N LEU A 334 25.76 -5.09 4.45
CA LEU A 334 24.64 -4.51 5.18
C LEU A 334 23.32 -5.03 4.63
N THR A 335 22.35 -5.19 5.50
CA THR A 335 20.99 -5.54 5.12
C THR A 335 20.02 -4.44 5.57
N ILE A 336 18.87 -4.38 4.91
CA ILE A 336 17.72 -3.58 5.30
C ILE A 336 16.49 -4.48 5.29
N ALA A 337 15.62 -4.35 6.29
CA ALA A 337 14.45 -5.21 6.47
C ALA A 337 13.42 -5.05 5.34
N GLY A 338 13.19 -3.82 4.91
CA GLY A 338 12.23 -3.52 3.85
C GLY A 338 12.37 -2.10 3.32
N PRO A 339 11.58 -1.73 2.32
CA PRO A 339 11.66 -0.43 1.67
C PRO A 339 11.38 0.75 2.61
N LEU A 340 10.56 0.54 3.62
CA LEU A 340 10.16 1.56 4.58
C LEU A 340 10.87 1.43 5.93
N ALA A 341 11.85 0.51 6.05
CA ALA A 341 12.53 0.21 7.30
C ALA A 341 13.60 1.23 7.72
N ALA A 342 13.83 2.28 6.94
CA ALA A 342 14.79 3.32 7.21
C ALA A 342 14.15 4.71 7.25
N ILE A 343 14.68 5.58 8.10
CA ILE A 343 14.19 6.96 8.24
C ILE A 343 15.34 7.92 8.53
N ALA A 344 15.27 9.11 7.94
CA ALA A 344 16.18 10.20 8.20
C ALA A 344 15.68 11.05 9.37
N VAL A 345 16.56 11.32 10.33
CA VAL A 345 16.31 12.20 11.47
C VAL A 345 17.47 13.19 11.54
N GLU A 346 17.21 14.45 11.26
CA GLU A 346 18.22 15.49 11.12
C GLU A 346 19.33 15.11 10.11
N ASP A 347 20.54 14.87 10.58
CA ASP A 347 21.70 14.48 9.76
C ASP A 347 22.01 12.97 9.86
N ASN A 348 21.20 12.21 10.57
CA ASN A 348 21.38 10.79 10.77
C ASN A 348 20.28 10.00 10.06
N VAL A 349 20.62 8.80 9.57
CA VAL A 349 19.64 7.83 9.09
C VAL A 349 19.70 6.61 9.99
N PHE A 350 18.52 6.17 10.44
CA PHE A 350 18.36 4.96 11.25
C PHE A 350 17.60 3.91 10.44
N TRP A 351 18.02 2.65 10.52
CA TRP A 351 17.29 1.57 9.86
C TRP A 351 17.37 0.25 10.60
N MET A 352 16.36 -0.56 10.36
CA MET A 352 16.31 -1.96 10.78
C MET A 352 16.84 -2.83 9.65
N GLY A 353 17.87 -3.62 9.93
CA GLY A 353 18.35 -4.68 9.05
C GLY A 353 17.66 -6.01 9.34
N ALA A 354 18.13 -7.10 8.73
CA ALA A 354 17.56 -8.43 8.94
C ALA A 354 17.73 -8.96 10.37
N GLN A 355 18.78 -8.54 11.09
CA GLN A 355 19.07 -9.03 12.44
C GLN A 355 19.68 -7.98 13.36
N GLU A 356 19.86 -6.76 12.90
CA GLU A 356 20.53 -5.69 13.63
C GLU A 356 19.91 -4.35 13.31
N PHE A 357 20.11 -3.38 14.17
CA PHE A 357 19.80 -1.98 13.92
C PHE A 357 21.06 -1.21 13.58
N TYR A 358 20.92 -0.23 12.70
CA TYR A 358 22.04 0.56 12.20
C TYR A 358 21.73 2.05 12.23
N THR A 359 22.77 2.85 12.22
CA THR A 359 22.71 4.29 12.02
C THR A 359 23.82 4.76 11.10
N PHE A 360 23.52 5.81 10.33
CA PHE A 360 24.47 6.52 9.50
C PHE A 360 24.47 8.01 9.89
N GLY A 361 25.63 8.49 10.31
CA GLY A 361 25.91 9.91 10.57
C GLY A 361 27.33 10.21 10.04
N GLY A 362 27.49 10.14 8.70
CA GLY A 362 28.78 10.20 8.02
C GLY A 362 29.52 8.84 7.91
N ARG A 363 29.21 7.89 8.75
CA ARG A 363 29.67 6.49 8.65
C ARG A 363 28.59 5.55 9.19
N VAL A 364 28.61 4.31 8.68
CA VAL A 364 27.72 3.25 9.17
C VAL A 364 28.19 2.75 10.53
N GLN A 365 27.27 2.61 11.47
CA GLN A 365 27.50 2.02 12.78
C GLN A 365 26.34 1.08 13.15
N ARG A 366 26.66 -0.03 13.82
CA ARG A 366 25.63 -0.82 14.48
C ARG A 366 25.08 -0.04 15.66
N LEU A 367 23.80 -0.05 15.83
CA LEU A 367 23.10 0.57 16.95
C LEU A 367 22.88 -0.50 18.01
N PRO A 368 23.57 -0.44 19.15
CA PRO A 368 23.40 -1.44 20.22
C PRO A 368 21.97 -1.44 20.71
N CYS A 369 21.32 -2.61 20.67
CA CYS A 369 19.92 -2.78 21.05
C CYS A 369 19.81 -3.80 22.19
N SER A 370 19.31 -3.35 23.36
CA SER A 370 19.12 -4.21 24.52
C SER A 370 17.98 -5.21 24.38
N VAL A 371 17.04 -4.96 23.46
CA VAL A 371 15.87 -5.80 23.17
C VAL A 371 15.96 -6.53 21.85
N ARG A 372 17.17 -6.56 21.26
CA ARG A 372 17.41 -7.14 19.93
C ARG A 372 16.89 -8.57 19.80
N ASP A 373 17.28 -9.43 20.73
CA ASP A 373 16.92 -10.85 20.68
C ASP A 373 15.41 -11.06 20.78
N TYR A 374 14.72 -10.25 21.58
CA TYR A 374 13.26 -10.26 21.65
C TYR A 374 12.64 -9.92 20.27
N VAL A 375 13.07 -8.83 19.66
CA VAL A 375 12.50 -8.37 18.38
C VAL A 375 12.74 -9.41 17.28
N PHE A 376 13.99 -9.79 17.06
CA PHE A 376 14.34 -10.68 15.93
C PHE A 376 14.00 -12.16 16.14
N THR A 377 13.64 -12.58 17.36
CA THR A 377 13.03 -13.90 17.59
C THR A 377 11.52 -13.88 17.35
N ASN A 378 10.90 -12.71 17.50
CA ASN A 378 9.44 -12.54 17.38
C ASN A 378 8.97 -11.91 16.07
N ILE A 379 9.86 -11.61 15.13
CA ILE A 379 9.47 -11.04 13.84
C ILE A 379 9.02 -12.13 12.86
N ASN A 380 8.06 -11.82 12.02
CA ASN A 380 7.69 -12.66 10.88
C ASN A 380 8.62 -12.36 9.69
N ASP A 381 9.62 -13.22 9.48
CA ASP A 381 10.62 -13.06 8.43
C ASP A 381 10.00 -13.03 7.01
N ASP A 382 8.90 -13.75 6.80
CA ASP A 382 8.19 -13.79 5.50
C ASP A 382 7.52 -12.44 5.16
N GLN A 383 7.21 -11.63 6.18
CA GLN A 383 6.56 -10.33 6.03
C GLN A 383 7.49 -9.16 6.41
N MET A 384 8.79 -9.37 6.45
CA MET A 384 9.76 -8.35 6.87
C MET A 384 9.76 -7.10 5.98
N GLU A 385 9.36 -7.20 4.73
CA GLU A 385 9.22 -6.04 3.83
C GLU A 385 8.14 -5.03 4.28
N LYS A 386 7.24 -5.42 5.21
CA LYS A 386 6.23 -4.53 5.81
C LYS A 386 6.77 -3.66 6.96
N VAL A 387 7.98 -3.90 7.41
CA VAL A 387 8.60 -3.10 8.47
C VAL A 387 8.61 -1.62 8.08
N THR A 388 8.04 -0.78 8.93
CA THR A 388 7.95 0.66 8.70
C THR A 388 8.64 1.42 9.82
N ALA A 389 9.61 2.25 9.45
CA ALA A 389 10.28 3.17 10.36
C ALA A 389 9.50 4.49 10.46
N SER A 390 9.45 5.05 11.64
CA SER A 390 8.81 6.33 11.91
C SER A 390 9.62 7.17 12.88
N VAL A 391 9.36 8.46 12.92
CA VAL A 391 9.95 9.38 13.88
C VAL A 391 8.86 10.07 14.68
N ASN A 392 9.09 10.23 15.96
CA ASN A 392 8.34 11.12 16.85
C ASN A 392 9.30 12.19 17.38
N SER A 393 9.37 13.30 16.68
CA SER A 393 10.32 14.37 16.96
C SER A 393 10.09 15.04 18.31
N ALA A 394 8.84 14.96 18.85
CA ALA A 394 8.50 15.53 20.15
C ALA A 394 9.25 14.85 21.31
N PHE A 395 9.53 13.57 21.16
CA PHE A 395 10.13 12.73 22.20
C PHE A 395 11.52 12.21 21.81
N ALA A 396 12.08 12.64 20.70
CA ALA A 396 13.36 12.16 20.16
C ALA A 396 13.38 10.64 19.94
N GLU A 397 12.37 10.12 19.28
CA GLU A 397 12.15 8.69 19.12
C GLU A 397 12.14 8.27 17.65
N VAL A 398 12.77 7.12 17.39
CA VAL A 398 12.60 6.38 16.14
C VAL A 398 11.93 5.06 16.48
N THR A 399 10.81 4.78 15.84
CA THR A 399 10.00 3.58 16.06
C THR A 399 9.93 2.76 14.79
N TRP A 400 10.16 1.46 14.90
CA TRP A 400 9.91 0.49 13.84
C TRP A 400 8.68 -0.33 14.20
N PHE A 401 7.66 -0.26 13.35
CA PHE A 401 6.51 -1.15 13.39
C PHE A 401 6.82 -2.39 12.57
N TYR A 402 6.52 -3.56 13.11
CA TYR A 402 6.85 -4.83 12.45
C TYR A 402 5.78 -5.90 12.71
N PRO A 403 5.61 -6.87 11.80
CA PRO A 403 4.73 -8.01 12.03
C PRO A 403 5.38 -9.00 13.00
N SER A 404 4.65 -9.38 14.07
CA SER A 404 5.09 -10.46 14.95
C SER A 404 5.06 -11.82 14.26
N ALA A 405 5.71 -12.83 14.81
CA ALA A 405 5.81 -14.17 14.22
C ALA A 405 4.46 -14.83 13.88
N SER A 406 3.38 -14.40 14.53
CA SER A 406 2.03 -14.92 14.31
C SER A 406 1.15 -13.99 13.44
N SER A 407 1.67 -12.86 12.98
CA SER A 407 0.94 -11.84 12.23
C SER A 407 1.47 -11.68 10.81
N SER A 408 0.57 -11.41 9.87
CA SER A 408 0.92 -10.95 8.53
C SER A 408 0.90 -9.41 8.39
N GLU A 409 0.44 -8.69 9.43
CA GLU A 409 0.39 -7.23 9.50
C GLU A 409 1.21 -6.71 10.68
N ASN A 410 1.64 -5.44 10.58
CA ASN A 410 2.36 -4.79 11.68
C ASN A 410 1.47 -4.71 12.92
N ASP A 411 1.82 -5.43 13.96
CA ASP A 411 1.10 -5.52 15.24
C ASP A 411 2.00 -5.21 16.44
N SER A 412 3.28 -5.07 16.21
CA SER A 412 4.29 -4.85 17.23
C SER A 412 5.19 -3.68 16.86
N TYR A 413 5.81 -3.07 17.87
CA TYR A 413 6.76 -2.01 17.65
C TYR A 413 7.99 -2.12 18.57
N VAL A 414 9.08 -1.51 18.10
CA VAL A 414 10.27 -1.26 18.92
C VAL A 414 10.72 0.18 18.70
N THR A 415 11.00 0.88 19.77
CA THR A 415 11.37 2.29 19.76
C THR A 415 12.76 2.50 20.33
N TYR A 416 13.52 3.36 19.69
CA TYR A 416 14.80 3.86 20.14
C TYR A 416 14.71 5.37 20.41
N ASN A 417 14.91 5.76 21.66
CA ASN A 417 15.10 7.17 22.00
C ASN A 417 16.56 7.56 21.72
N TYR A 418 16.77 8.40 20.70
CA TYR A 418 18.12 8.71 20.22
C TYR A 418 18.87 9.74 21.07
N GLU A 419 18.19 10.48 21.96
CA GLU A 419 18.82 11.34 22.96
C GLU A 419 19.24 10.56 24.20
N GLN A 420 18.34 9.78 24.79
CA GLN A 420 18.56 9.01 26.01
C GLN A 420 19.27 7.67 25.75
N LYS A 421 19.30 7.20 24.49
CA LYS A 421 19.90 5.92 24.04
C LYS A 421 19.30 4.71 24.74
N ILE A 422 17.99 4.74 24.96
CA ILE A 422 17.23 3.64 25.55
C ILE A 422 16.30 3.02 24.53
N TRP A 423 15.95 1.76 24.77
CA TRP A 423 15.05 0.98 23.93
C TRP A 423 13.83 0.55 24.75
N TYR A 424 12.69 0.53 24.09
CA TYR A 424 11.47 -0.07 24.59
C TYR A 424 10.65 -0.63 23.42
N TYR A 425 9.67 -1.47 23.75
CA TYR A 425 8.87 -2.18 22.77
C TYR A 425 7.46 -2.39 23.30
N GLY A 426 6.54 -2.73 22.41
CA GLY A 426 5.16 -3.01 22.75
C GLY A 426 4.38 -3.55 21.56
N THR A 427 3.07 -3.58 21.70
CA THR A 427 2.13 -3.97 20.65
C THR A 427 1.30 -2.78 20.22
N LEU A 428 1.33 -2.49 18.94
CA LEU A 428 0.53 -1.45 18.31
C LEU A 428 0.49 -1.68 16.79
N GLY A 429 -0.68 -1.84 16.22
CA GLY A 429 -0.84 -2.07 14.79
C GLY A 429 -0.82 -0.76 14.01
N ARG A 430 0.30 -0.44 13.36
CA ARG A 430 0.44 0.73 12.48
C ARG A 430 1.20 0.37 11.22
N THR A 431 0.67 0.78 10.08
CA THR A 431 1.25 0.54 8.76
C THR A 431 2.08 1.70 8.26
N VAL A 432 1.72 2.92 8.65
CA VAL A 432 2.44 4.15 8.33
C VAL A 432 2.25 5.17 9.44
N TRP A 433 3.22 6.03 9.62
CA TRP A 433 3.23 7.10 10.62
C TRP A 433 3.76 8.38 10.00
N LEU A 434 3.05 9.46 10.20
CA LEU A 434 3.45 10.82 9.85
C LEU A 434 3.68 11.61 11.13
N ASP A 435 4.89 12.11 11.32
CA ASP A 435 5.23 12.97 12.44
C ASP A 435 4.44 14.29 12.39
N ARG A 436 4.38 14.97 13.51
CA ARG A 436 3.81 16.31 13.56
C ARG A 436 4.54 17.26 12.60
N GLY A 437 3.78 18.11 11.95
CA GLY A 437 4.31 19.04 10.97
C GLY A 437 3.25 20.11 10.71
N VAL A 438 2.63 20.07 9.55
CA VAL A 438 1.45 20.90 9.25
C VAL A 438 0.30 20.54 10.20
N ASN A 439 0.16 19.27 10.54
CA ASN A 439 -0.74 18.82 11.59
C ASN A 439 -0.06 18.99 12.96
N ALA A 440 -0.84 19.41 13.95
CA ALA A 440 -0.33 19.65 15.30
C ALA A 440 0.16 18.36 15.99
N ASP A 441 -0.50 17.25 15.67
CA ASP A 441 -0.30 15.94 16.29
C ASP A 441 0.08 14.89 15.24
N PRO A 442 0.84 13.85 15.59
CA PRO A 442 1.18 12.76 14.71
C PRO A 442 -0.07 12.00 14.23
N ILE A 443 -0.05 11.54 12.99
CA ILE A 443 -1.11 10.74 12.38
C ILE A 443 -0.54 9.40 11.94
N ALA A 444 -1.25 8.31 12.24
CA ALA A 444 -0.86 6.99 11.76
C ALA A 444 -2.05 6.23 11.18
N ALA A 445 -1.79 5.38 10.20
CA ALA A 445 -2.78 4.44 9.68
C ALA A 445 -2.72 3.13 10.47
N GLY A 446 -3.88 2.67 10.93
CA GLY A 446 -4.03 1.37 11.59
C GLY A 446 -4.18 0.23 10.60
N THR A 447 -3.90 -0.99 11.06
CA THR A 447 -4.16 -2.22 10.31
C THR A 447 -5.65 -2.55 10.17
N ASP A 448 -6.49 -1.82 10.88
CA ASP A 448 -7.96 -1.86 10.86
C ASP A 448 -8.59 -0.85 9.89
N HIS A 449 -7.77 -0.23 9.03
CA HIS A 449 -8.15 0.74 7.99
C HIS A 449 -8.60 2.11 8.50
N TYR A 450 -8.34 2.45 9.78
CA TYR A 450 -8.60 3.78 10.33
C TYR A 450 -7.34 4.63 10.42
N LEU A 451 -7.53 5.95 10.39
CA LEU A 451 -6.49 6.92 10.71
C LEU A 451 -6.63 7.33 12.17
N TYR A 452 -5.52 7.31 12.87
CA TYR A 452 -5.43 7.66 14.28
C TYR A 452 -4.59 8.91 14.48
N LEU A 453 -5.10 9.82 15.29
CA LEU A 453 -4.31 10.90 15.85
C LEU A 453 -3.60 10.36 17.10
N HIS A 454 -2.30 10.61 17.18
CA HIS A 454 -1.47 10.17 18.28
C HIS A 454 -1.08 11.32 19.21
N GLU A 455 -0.63 10.99 20.41
CA GLU A 455 -0.21 11.95 21.46
C GLU A 455 -1.36 12.86 21.94
N ILE A 456 -2.60 12.40 21.83
CA ILE A 456 -3.80 13.13 22.27
C ILE A 456 -4.56 12.31 23.31
N GLY A 457 -4.90 12.92 24.47
CA GLY A 457 -5.73 12.29 25.49
C GLY A 457 -5.02 11.23 26.33
N PHE A 458 -5.82 10.39 27.01
CA PHE A 458 -5.37 9.35 27.95
C PHE A 458 -6.06 8.01 27.68
N ASP A 459 -6.72 7.86 26.56
CA ASP A 459 -7.43 6.67 26.14
C ASP A 459 -7.02 6.27 24.72
N ASP A 460 -7.41 5.08 24.30
CA ASP A 460 -7.09 4.55 22.98
C ASP A 460 -8.08 4.98 21.88
N GLY A 461 -9.11 5.75 22.26
CA GLY A 461 -10.16 6.20 21.34
C GLY A 461 -11.01 5.10 20.69
N SER A 462 -10.84 3.85 21.10
CA SER A 462 -11.47 2.69 20.43
C SER A 462 -12.89 2.41 20.91
N THR A 463 -13.31 2.98 22.04
CA THR A 463 -14.61 2.70 22.65
C THR A 463 -15.35 3.96 23.11
N GLU A 464 -16.68 3.89 23.17
CA GLU A 464 -17.52 4.92 23.78
C GLU A 464 -18.39 4.28 24.87
N PRO A 465 -18.22 4.60 26.17
CA PRO A 465 -17.25 5.58 26.67
C PRO A 465 -15.77 5.14 26.52
N ALA A 466 -14.90 6.11 26.38
CA ALA A 466 -13.46 5.89 26.20
C ALA A 466 -12.86 5.01 27.32
N THR A 467 -12.00 4.08 26.93
CA THR A 467 -11.28 3.18 27.84
C THR A 467 -9.86 3.68 28.01
N ALA A 468 -9.40 3.81 29.24
CA ALA A 468 -8.03 4.24 29.52
C ALA A 468 -7.01 3.27 28.94
N ILE A 469 -5.93 3.80 28.38
CA ILE A 469 -4.79 3.01 27.91
C ILE A 469 -4.22 2.22 29.08
N SER A 470 -4.04 0.92 28.91
CA SER A 470 -3.38 0.06 29.89
C SER A 470 -1.87 0.32 29.86
N ALA A 471 -1.43 1.21 30.73
CA ALA A 471 -0.01 1.54 30.87
C ALA A 471 0.58 0.91 32.12
N TYR A 472 1.74 0.26 31.99
CA TYR A 472 2.48 -0.31 33.12
C TYR A 472 3.98 -0.10 32.91
N ILE A 473 4.71 -0.11 34.01
CA ILE A 473 6.17 -0.09 34.03
C ILE A 473 6.62 -1.35 34.78
N GLU A 474 7.41 -2.16 34.10
CA GLU A 474 8.03 -3.35 34.65
C GLU A 474 9.55 -3.17 34.66
N SER A 475 10.16 -3.29 35.83
CA SER A 475 11.62 -3.31 35.91
C SER A 475 12.16 -4.69 35.61
N SER A 476 13.41 -4.78 35.17
CA SER A 476 14.13 -6.05 35.14
C SER A 476 14.22 -6.63 36.56
N GLN A 477 14.41 -7.94 36.65
CA GLN A 477 14.68 -8.59 37.94
C GLN A 477 15.90 -7.93 38.59
N MET A 478 15.73 -7.49 39.83
CA MET A 478 16.81 -6.90 40.60
C MET A 478 17.25 -7.91 41.67
N ASP A 479 18.51 -8.31 41.62
CA ASP A 479 19.11 -9.11 42.70
C ASP A 479 19.33 -8.23 43.93
N LEU A 480 18.74 -8.64 45.03
CA LEU A 480 18.97 -8.05 46.34
C LEU A 480 20.15 -8.78 47.03
N GLY A 481 21.37 -8.33 46.73
CA GLY A 481 22.60 -8.96 47.22
C GLY A 481 23.10 -10.09 46.30
N GLU A 482 23.88 -11.02 46.86
CA GLU A 482 24.47 -12.13 46.08
C GLU A 482 23.51 -13.31 45.84
N GLY A 483 22.20 -13.13 46.01
CA GLY A 483 21.17 -14.14 45.68
C GLY A 483 21.04 -15.34 46.65
N GLU A 484 21.95 -15.53 47.55
CA GLU A 484 21.96 -16.67 48.48
C GLU A 484 21.39 -16.35 49.87
N GLN A 485 20.89 -15.15 50.10
CA GLN A 485 20.39 -14.71 51.40
C GLN A 485 18.91 -14.33 51.38
N PHE A 486 18.16 -14.72 52.40
CA PHE A 486 16.79 -14.26 52.58
C PHE A 486 16.79 -12.77 52.95
N ALA A 487 16.17 -11.92 52.10
CA ALA A 487 15.96 -10.51 52.38
C ALA A 487 14.53 -10.24 52.86
N PHE A 488 14.36 -9.44 53.89
CA PHE A 488 13.06 -9.00 54.38
C PHE A 488 12.80 -7.56 53.91
N MET A 489 11.94 -7.40 52.93
CA MET A 489 11.56 -6.08 52.41
C MET A 489 10.45 -5.49 53.29
N ARG A 490 10.74 -4.38 54.00
CA ARG A 490 9.76 -3.69 54.83
C ARG A 490 8.92 -2.66 54.09
N ARG A 491 9.46 -2.06 53.02
CA ARG A 491 8.79 -1.00 52.27
C ARG A 491 9.41 -0.86 50.87
N LEU A 492 8.60 -0.77 49.88
CA LEU A 492 8.95 -0.29 48.54
C LEU A 492 8.39 1.15 48.42
N ILE A 493 9.21 2.08 48.03
CA ILE A 493 8.79 3.45 47.71
C ILE A 493 8.98 3.58 46.20
N PRO A 494 7.88 3.70 45.41
CA PRO A 494 7.99 3.85 43.96
C PRO A 494 8.58 5.21 43.57
#